data_a0dfb72b1d9a5f29db038d2f32d16e90
#
_entry.id   a0dfb72b1d9a5f29db038d2f32d16e90
#
_cell.length_a   1.000
_cell.length_b   1.000
_cell.length_c   1.000
_cell.angle_alpha   90.00
_cell.angle_beta   90.00
_cell.angle_gamma   90.00
#
_symmetry.space_group_name_H-M   'P 1'
#
loop_
_entity.id
_entity.type
_entity.pdbx_description
1 polymer ?
#
loop_
_entity_poly.entity_id
_entity_poly.type
_entity_poly.pdbx_seq_one_letter_code
_entity_poly.pdbx_strand_id
1 'polypeptide(L)'
;TYGTLTVGANGTYTYVADRSAADDLDASDTATDSFTYTISDGTATDTATLIFTVTGINDVPTASNNTVTTNEDTPYVFSTSDFGYTDADDDDALVSVKITTLEDAGALQYYNGSAWVDVTLNQVITATDIANNKLRFNPAANENGSSYTTFNFTVNDGDADSATPNTITVNVTAV
;
A
#
# COMPACT_ATOMS: atom_id res chain seq x y z
N THR A 1 -2.05 -23.65 -5.17
CA THR A 1 -2.55 -23.47 -6.56
C THR A 1 -2.88 -22.00 -6.78
N TYR A 2 -2.47 -21.48 -7.91
CA TYR A 2 -2.61 -20.07 -8.31
C TYR A 2 -3.77 -19.88 -9.29
N GLY A 3 -4.27 -20.97 -9.90
CA GLY A 3 -5.33 -20.88 -10.89
C GLY A 3 -6.17 -22.13 -11.05
N THR A 4 -7.08 -22.05 -12.02
CA THR A 4 -8.01 -23.12 -12.40
C THR A 4 -7.68 -23.61 -13.82
N LEU A 5 -7.49 -24.94 -13.96
CA LEU A 5 -7.34 -25.62 -15.25
C LEU A 5 -8.68 -26.23 -15.66
N THR A 6 -9.13 -25.91 -16.88
CA THR A 6 -10.26 -26.58 -17.54
C THR A 6 -9.74 -27.35 -18.75
N VAL A 7 -10.09 -28.64 -18.86
CA VAL A 7 -9.68 -29.50 -19.97
C VAL A 7 -10.91 -30.00 -20.73
N GLY A 8 -10.92 -29.79 -22.04
CA GLY A 8 -11.96 -30.30 -22.95
C GLY A 8 -11.69 -31.74 -23.40
N ALA A 9 -12.75 -32.48 -23.71
CA ALA A 9 -12.67 -33.87 -24.18
C ALA A 9 -11.87 -34.05 -25.51
N ASN A 10 -11.64 -32.96 -26.23
CA ASN A 10 -10.85 -32.93 -27.47
C ASN A 10 -9.36 -32.59 -27.22
N GLY A 11 -8.93 -32.50 -25.95
CA GLY A 11 -7.57 -32.16 -25.57
C GLY A 11 -7.24 -30.66 -25.52
N THR A 12 -8.22 -29.78 -25.78
CA THR A 12 -8.03 -28.34 -25.54
C THR A 12 -8.02 -28.06 -24.06
N TYR A 13 -7.28 -27.05 -23.65
CA TYR A 13 -7.28 -26.60 -22.24
C TYR A 13 -7.27 -25.07 -22.14
N THR A 14 -7.76 -24.61 -21.02
CA THR A 14 -7.65 -23.21 -20.59
C THR A 14 -7.17 -23.19 -19.15
N TYR A 15 -6.16 -22.40 -18.86
CA TYR A 15 -5.72 -22.09 -17.52
C TYR A 15 -6.01 -20.61 -17.22
N VAL A 16 -6.57 -20.33 -16.07
CA VAL A 16 -6.83 -18.96 -15.58
C VAL A 16 -6.21 -18.84 -14.19
N ALA A 17 -5.33 -17.88 -14.01
CA ALA A 17 -4.82 -17.50 -12.69
C ALA A 17 -5.89 -16.68 -11.97
N ASP A 18 -6.78 -17.34 -11.23
CA ASP A 18 -8.01 -16.80 -10.65
C ASP A 18 -8.08 -16.99 -9.13
N ARG A 19 -6.96 -17.23 -8.49
CA ARG A 19 -6.85 -17.41 -7.05
C ARG A 19 -6.17 -16.22 -6.40
N SER A 20 -6.56 -15.91 -5.15
CA SER A 20 -5.92 -14.85 -4.36
C SER A 20 -4.39 -15.03 -4.27
N ALA A 21 -3.91 -16.27 -4.18
CA ALA A 21 -2.48 -16.55 -4.23
C ALA A 21 -1.78 -16.15 -5.55
N ALA A 22 -2.52 -15.83 -6.60
CA ALA A 22 -1.96 -15.26 -7.83
C ALA A 22 -1.93 -13.74 -7.77
N ASP A 23 -2.92 -13.13 -7.08
CA ASP A 23 -2.94 -11.69 -6.79
C ASP A 23 -1.88 -11.31 -5.75
N ASP A 24 -1.50 -12.26 -4.85
CA ASP A 24 -0.45 -12.07 -3.84
C ASP A 24 0.99 -12.07 -4.42
N LEU A 25 1.15 -12.27 -5.75
CA LEU A 25 2.46 -12.32 -6.40
C LEU A 25 2.85 -10.94 -6.95
N ASP A 26 3.94 -10.40 -6.42
CA ASP A 26 4.53 -9.15 -6.87
C ASP A 26 5.20 -9.24 -8.26
N ALA A 27 5.51 -8.11 -8.87
CA ALA A 27 6.02 -7.95 -10.26
C ALA A 27 7.27 -8.77 -10.61
N SER A 28 8.06 -9.19 -9.63
CA SER A 28 9.25 -10.03 -9.84
C SER A 28 9.03 -11.50 -9.52
N ASP A 29 7.87 -11.84 -8.98
CA ASP A 29 7.60 -13.16 -8.48
C ASP A 29 7.14 -14.11 -9.58
N THR A 30 7.50 -15.37 -9.42
CA THR A 30 7.02 -16.45 -10.25
C THR A 30 6.65 -17.66 -9.42
N ALA A 31 5.51 -18.25 -9.75
CA ALA A 31 5.03 -19.47 -9.12
C ALA A 31 4.63 -20.52 -10.16
N THR A 32 4.44 -21.76 -9.76
CA THR A 32 4.04 -22.82 -10.67
C THR A 32 2.84 -23.60 -10.16
N ASP A 33 1.87 -23.83 -11.07
CA ASP A 33 0.83 -24.82 -10.88
C ASP A 33 1.15 -26.10 -11.69
N SER A 34 0.87 -27.25 -11.09
CA SER A 34 1.15 -28.55 -11.68
C SER A 34 -0.10 -29.42 -11.62
N PHE A 35 -0.53 -29.93 -12.79
CA PHE A 35 -1.71 -30.75 -12.97
C PHE A 35 -1.35 -32.06 -13.62
N THR A 36 -1.59 -33.20 -12.95
CA THR A 36 -1.45 -34.54 -13.56
C THR A 36 -2.75 -34.91 -14.26
N TYR A 37 -2.65 -35.34 -15.50
CA TYR A 37 -3.78 -35.84 -16.28
C TYR A 37 -3.49 -37.26 -16.81
N THR A 38 -4.56 -38.00 -17.05
CA THR A 38 -4.52 -39.35 -17.56
C THR A 38 -5.20 -39.41 -18.94
N ILE A 39 -4.53 -40.00 -19.92
CA ILE A 39 -5.11 -40.33 -21.23
C ILE A 39 -5.42 -41.81 -21.30
N SER A 40 -6.42 -42.18 -22.08
CA SER A 40 -6.80 -43.57 -22.29
C SER A 40 -7.28 -43.80 -23.74
N ASP A 41 -6.88 -44.92 -24.33
CA ASP A 41 -7.40 -45.44 -25.60
C ASP A 41 -8.57 -46.43 -25.42
N GLY A 42 -9.03 -46.60 -24.18
CA GLY A 42 -10.06 -47.56 -23.76
C GLY A 42 -9.49 -48.92 -23.34
N THR A 43 -8.19 -49.17 -23.51
CA THR A 43 -7.52 -50.43 -23.15
C THR A 43 -6.35 -50.19 -22.17
N ALA A 44 -5.58 -49.17 -22.44
CA ALA A 44 -4.43 -48.74 -21.63
C ALA A 44 -4.58 -47.29 -21.22
N THR A 45 -3.84 -46.92 -20.16
CA THR A 45 -3.78 -45.54 -19.66
C THR A 45 -2.36 -45.10 -19.53
N ASP A 46 -2.10 -43.80 -19.77
CA ASP A 46 -0.83 -43.14 -19.49
C ASP A 46 -1.07 -41.81 -18.76
N THR A 47 -0.10 -41.38 -17.99
CA THR A 47 -0.18 -40.14 -17.20
C THR A 47 0.92 -39.16 -17.55
N ALA A 48 0.57 -37.88 -17.62
CA ALA A 48 1.55 -36.82 -17.80
C ALA A 48 1.20 -35.62 -16.91
N THR A 49 2.15 -34.71 -16.75
CA THR A 49 1.99 -33.50 -15.95
C THR A 49 2.05 -32.29 -16.86
N LEU A 50 1.10 -31.40 -16.66
CA LEU A 50 1.07 -30.08 -17.28
C LEU A 50 1.47 -29.05 -16.21
N ILE A 51 2.45 -28.20 -16.52
CA ILE A 51 2.98 -27.18 -15.60
C ILE A 51 2.74 -25.81 -16.22
N PHE A 52 2.15 -24.91 -15.42
CA PHE A 52 1.97 -23.50 -15.75
C PHE A 52 2.88 -22.66 -14.87
N THR A 53 3.57 -21.70 -15.46
CA THR A 53 4.25 -20.65 -14.71
C THR A 53 3.33 -19.43 -14.66
N VAL A 54 3.06 -18.96 -13.45
CA VAL A 54 2.34 -17.71 -13.17
C VAL A 54 3.40 -16.67 -12.82
N THR A 55 3.33 -15.51 -13.47
CA THR A 55 4.19 -14.37 -13.15
C THR A 55 3.32 -13.30 -12.51
N GLY A 56 3.74 -12.78 -11.38
CA GLY A 56 3.07 -11.67 -10.70
C GLY A 56 3.19 -10.34 -11.44
N ILE A 57 2.33 -9.46 -11.12
CA ILE A 57 2.32 -8.04 -11.51
C ILE A 57 2.00 -7.23 -10.26
N ASN A 58 2.71 -6.14 -10.06
CA ASN A 58 2.48 -5.26 -8.92
C ASN A 58 1.05 -4.71 -8.92
N ASP A 59 0.34 -4.90 -7.83
CA ASP A 59 -0.89 -4.21 -7.54
C ASP A 59 -0.60 -2.80 -6.98
N VAL A 60 -1.49 -1.87 -7.20
CA VAL A 60 -1.30 -0.48 -6.76
C VAL A 60 -1.76 -0.34 -5.32
N PRO A 61 -0.95 0.21 -4.41
CA PRO A 61 -1.33 0.35 -3.01
C PRO A 61 -2.55 1.24 -2.83
N THR A 62 -3.25 1.02 -1.74
CA THR A 62 -4.34 1.88 -1.30
C THR A 62 -4.07 2.44 0.09
N ALA A 63 -4.74 3.54 0.41
CA ALA A 63 -4.68 4.15 1.73
C ALA A 63 -6.08 4.57 2.20
N SER A 64 -6.21 4.93 3.46
CA SER A 64 -7.46 5.42 4.01
C SER A 64 -7.32 6.81 4.60
N ASN A 65 -8.42 7.58 4.58
CA ASN A 65 -8.49 8.84 5.33
C ASN A 65 -8.36 8.56 6.83
N ASN A 66 -7.72 9.48 7.54
CA ASN A 66 -7.57 9.36 8.99
C ASN A 66 -7.78 10.72 9.68
N THR A 67 -8.12 10.66 10.96
CA THR A 67 -8.24 11.84 11.83
C THR A 67 -7.34 11.65 13.04
N VAL A 68 -6.44 12.59 13.23
CA VAL A 68 -5.55 12.62 14.40
C VAL A 68 -5.92 13.77 15.32
N THR A 69 -5.60 13.64 16.60
CA THR A 69 -5.93 14.67 17.60
C THR A 69 -4.71 14.97 18.46
N THR A 70 -4.45 16.25 18.69
CA THR A 70 -3.44 16.72 19.63
C THR A 70 -4.01 17.87 20.49
N ASN A 71 -3.29 18.27 21.53
CA ASN A 71 -3.60 19.47 22.28
C ASN A 71 -2.97 20.71 21.62
N GLU A 72 -3.54 21.90 21.85
CA GLU A 72 -2.86 23.15 21.48
C GLU A 72 -1.46 23.19 22.10
N ASP A 73 -0.53 23.84 21.44
CA ASP A 73 0.89 23.94 21.81
C ASP A 73 1.65 22.60 21.92
N THR A 74 1.03 21.48 21.53
CA THR A 74 1.63 20.16 21.58
C THR A 74 1.73 19.55 20.17
N PRO A 75 2.94 19.29 19.65
CA PRO A 75 3.10 18.65 18.34
C PRO A 75 2.54 17.22 18.33
N TYR A 76 1.84 16.86 17.26
CA TYR A 76 1.50 15.47 16.94
C TYR A 76 2.60 14.83 16.11
N VAL A 77 3.15 13.71 16.53
CA VAL A 77 4.17 12.96 15.80
C VAL A 77 3.49 11.80 15.07
N PHE A 78 3.63 11.76 13.73
CA PHE A 78 3.03 10.72 12.91
C PHE A 78 3.79 9.40 13.02
N SER A 79 3.02 8.33 12.91
CA SER A 79 3.49 6.96 12.71
C SER A 79 3.06 6.44 11.33
N THR A 80 3.65 5.37 10.83
CA THR A 80 3.27 4.76 9.55
C THR A 80 1.81 4.29 9.53
N SER A 81 1.27 3.86 10.67
CA SER A 81 -0.13 3.44 10.80
C SER A 81 -1.15 4.56 10.60
N ASP A 82 -0.74 5.84 10.73
CA ASP A 82 -1.64 6.97 10.51
C ASP A 82 -2.05 7.13 9.05
N PHE A 83 -1.29 6.55 8.13
CA PHE A 83 -1.52 6.64 6.69
C PHE A 83 -2.39 5.52 6.11
N GLY A 84 -2.78 4.53 6.93
CA GLY A 84 -3.76 3.50 6.57
C GLY A 84 -3.43 2.75 5.29
N TYR A 85 -2.14 2.45 5.07
CA TYR A 85 -1.62 1.70 3.92
C TYR A 85 -2.17 0.28 3.89
N THR A 86 -2.56 -0.19 2.71
CA THR A 86 -2.86 -1.59 2.41
C THR A 86 -2.48 -1.90 0.97
N ASP A 87 -2.00 -3.13 0.75
CA ASP A 87 -1.68 -3.66 -0.56
C ASP A 87 -2.29 -5.06 -0.74
N ALA A 88 -2.46 -5.51 -1.99
CA ALA A 88 -2.87 -6.86 -2.31
C ALA A 88 -1.65 -7.81 -2.36
N ASP A 89 -0.49 -7.30 -2.73
CA ASP A 89 0.76 -8.06 -2.77
C ASP A 89 1.25 -8.36 -1.35
N ASP A 90 1.58 -9.65 -1.07
CA ASP A 90 1.81 -10.17 0.29
C ASP A 90 3.04 -9.56 0.99
N ASP A 91 4.08 -9.24 0.25
CA ASP A 91 5.39 -8.80 0.76
C ASP A 91 5.57 -7.28 0.70
N ASP A 92 4.59 -6.54 0.14
CA ASP A 92 4.69 -5.10 -0.05
C ASP A 92 4.37 -4.32 1.22
N ALA A 93 5.28 -3.46 1.57
CA ALA A 93 5.20 -2.59 2.73
C ALA A 93 5.24 -1.12 2.31
N LEU A 94 4.64 -0.25 3.13
CA LEU A 94 4.78 1.19 2.93
C LEU A 94 6.25 1.60 2.83
N VAL A 95 6.66 2.08 1.67
CA VAL A 95 8.01 2.61 1.41
C VAL A 95 8.07 4.11 1.64
N SER A 96 7.06 4.85 1.19
CA SER A 96 7.01 6.29 1.39
C SER A 96 5.60 6.88 1.34
N VAL A 97 5.50 8.11 1.84
CA VAL A 97 4.32 8.98 1.76
C VAL A 97 4.71 10.24 1.01
N LYS A 98 3.89 10.66 0.03
CA LYS A 98 4.05 11.91 -0.69
C LYS A 98 2.93 12.88 -0.31
N ILE A 99 3.27 14.08 0.13
CA ILE A 99 2.31 15.11 0.51
C ILE A 99 1.82 15.85 -0.73
N THR A 100 0.53 15.67 -1.07
CA THR A 100 -0.06 16.15 -2.32
C THR A 100 -0.83 17.47 -2.16
N THR A 101 -1.23 17.82 -0.95
CA THR A 101 -1.67 19.19 -0.56
C THR A 101 -1.11 19.52 0.80
N LEU A 102 -0.84 20.79 1.04
CA LEU A 102 -0.35 21.28 2.33
C LEU A 102 -1.53 21.69 3.23
N GLU A 103 -1.24 21.82 4.51
CA GLU A 103 -2.13 22.34 5.54
C GLU A 103 -2.38 23.84 5.37
N ASP A 104 -3.55 24.33 5.85
CA ASP A 104 -3.93 25.74 5.83
C ASP A 104 -3.62 26.45 7.17
N ALA A 105 -3.40 25.71 8.24
CA ALA A 105 -3.13 26.23 9.59
C ALA A 105 -2.17 25.31 10.35
N GLY A 106 -1.37 25.90 11.25
CA GLY A 106 -0.27 25.19 11.90
C GLY A 106 0.89 24.93 10.93
N ALA A 107 1.69 23.90 11.18
CA ALA A 107 2.80 23.53 10.30
C ALA A 107 3.02 22.02 10.31
N LEU A 108 2.97 21.39 9.13
CA LEU A 108 3.45 20.02 8.91
C LEU A 108 4.97 20.08 8.71
N GLN A 109 5.71 19.42 9.57
CA GLN A 109 7.16 19.58 9.65
C GLN A 109 7.89 18.25 9.53
N TYR A 110 9.03 18.29 8.84
CA TYR A 110 9.96 17.19 8.68
C TYR A 110 11.30 17.52 9.35
N TYR A 111 11.86 16.55 10.10
CA TYR A 111 13.19 16.69 10.69
C TYR A 111 14.27 16.27 9.70
N ASN A 112 15.05 17.23 9.19
CA ASN A 112 16.06 17.00 8.16
C ASN A 112 17.42 16.50 8.70
N GLY A 113 17.49 16.12 9.98
CA GLY A 113 18.70 15.70 10.66
C GLY A 113 19.39 16.80 11.47
N SER A 114 18.95 18.05 11.31
CA SER A 114 19.51 19.22 12.03
C SER A 114 18.41 20.09 12.64
N ALA A 115 17.29 20.26 11.95
CA ALA A 115 16.18 21.09 12.36
C ALA A 115 14.85 20.54 11.85
N TRP A 116 13.75 20.98 12.47
CA TRP A 116 12.42 20.85 11.92
C TRP A 116 12.22 21.94 10.85
N VAL A 117 11.82 21.51 9.67
CA VAL A 117 11.52 22.39 8.53
C VAL A 117 10.13 22.09 8.01
N ASP A 118 9.45 23.08 7.48
CA ASP A 118 8.11 22.87 6.93
C ASP A 118 8.19 21.95 5.71
N VAL A 119 7.22 21.03 5.62
CA VAL A 119 7.07 20.13 4.48
C VAL A 119 6.67 20.94 3.24
N THR A 120 7.22 20.57 2.11
CA THR A 120 6.89 21.22 0.83
C THR A 120 5.93 20.38 0.01
N LEU A 121 5.17 21.02 -0.88
CA LEU A 121 4.26 20.33 -1.78
C LEU A 121 5.01 19.26 -2.63
N ASN A 122 4.43 18.07 -2.72
CA ASN A 122 5.00 16.88 -3.36
C ASN A 122 6.28 16.34 -2.70
N GLN A 123 6.57 16.75 -1.47
CA GLN A 123 7.68 16.14 -0.73
C GLN A 123 7.36 14.67 -0.45
N VAL A 124 8.35 13.82 -0.74
CA VAL A 124 8.32 12.39 -0.40
C VAL A 124 9.05 12.19 0.93
N ILE A 125 8.41 11.48 1.84
CA ILE A 125 8.91 11.17 3.18
C ILE A 125 8.92 9.65 3.31
N THR A 126 10.08 9.05 3.58
CA THR A 126 10.20 7.60 3.68
C THR A 126 9.49 7.06 4.92
N ALA A 127 8.94 5.84 4.82
CA ALA A 127 8.35 5.16 5.98
C ALA A 127 9.37 4.99 7.12
N THR A 128 10.65 4.80 6.80
CA THR A 128 11.74 4.77 7.77
C THR A 128 11.87 6.09 8.53
N ASP A 129 11.77 7.23 7.86
CA ASP A 129 11.84 8.52 8.52
C ASP A 129 10.61 8.77 9.40
N ILE A 130 9.41 8.36 8.94
CA ILE A 130 8.18 8.42 9.74
C ILE A 130 8.33 7.54 11.00
N ALA A 131 8.78 6.30 10.85
CA ALA A 131 9.04 5.39 11.96
C ALA A 131 10.09 5.91 12.96
N ASN A 132 11.01 6.76 12.49
CA ASN A 132 12.00 7.45 13.31
C ASN A 132 11.51 8.79 13.88
N ASN A 133 10.19 9.04 13.89
CA ASN A 133 9.54 10.23 14.44
C ASN A 133 10.00 11.56 13.79
N LYS A 134 10.31 11.53 12.50
CA LYS A 134 10.78 12.71 11.77
C LYS A 134 9.67 13.49 11.04
N LEU A 135 8.42 13.07 11.17
CA LEU A 135 7.26 13.79 10.63
C LEU A 135 6.34 14.17 11.78
N ARG A 136 5.99 15.45 11.88
CA ARG A 136 5.07 15.96 12.89
C ARG A 136 4.17 17.07 12.35
N PHE A 137 3.03 17.25 12.99
CA PHE A 137 2.23 18.46 12.87
C PHE A 137 2.41 19.31 14.13
N ASN A 138 2.68 20.61 13.97
CA ASN A 138 2.83 21.58 15.05
C ASN A 138 1.71 22.61 14.97
N PRO A 139 0.72 22.61 15.91
CA PRO A 139 -0.32 23.62 15.94
C PRO A 139 0.26 25.04 16.09
N ALA A 140 -0.44 26.04 15.57
CA ALA A 140 -0.10 27.42 15.89
C ALA A 140 -0.39 27.69 17.36
N ALA A 141 0.36 28.62 17.96
CA ALA A 141 0.31 28.87 19.39
C ALA A 141 -1.06 29.36 19.85
N ASN A 142 -1.62 28.71 20.87
CA ASN A 142 -2.94 28.99 21.45
C ASN A 142 -4.12 28.87 20.45
N GLU A 143 -3.95 28.13 19.36
CA GLU A 143 -5.02 27.86 18.42
C GLU A 143 -5.55 26.44 18.57
N ASN A 144 -6.86 26.29 18.51
CA ASN A 144 -7.54 25.01 18.62
C ASN A 144 -8.79 24.96 17.72
N GLY A 145 -9.29 23.76 17.47
CA GLY A 145 -10.50 23.54 16.68
C GLY A 145 -10.67 22.08 16.25
N SER A 146 -11.92 21.68 16.04
CA SER A 146 -12.23 20.45 15.32
C SER A 146 -12.00 20.67 13.81
N SER A 147 -11.40 19.68 13.12
CA SER A 147 -10.95 19.85 11.74
C SER A 147 -10.11 21.11 11.58
N TYR A 148 -9.16 21.30 12.51
CA TYR A 148 -8.31 22.48 12.57
C TYR A 148 -7.59 22.72 11.25
N THR A 149 -7.08 21.65 10.65
CA THR A 149 -6.52 21.68 9.31
C THR A 149 -6.58 20.29 8.65
N THR A 150 -6.32 20.23 7.35
CA THR A 150 -6.20 18.99 6.58
C THR A 150 -5.04 19.07 5.63
N PHE A 151 -4.46 17.92 5.30
CA PHE A 151 -3.54 17.77 4.17
C PHE A 151 -3.80 16.45 3.45
N ASN A 152 -3.44 16.38 2.16
CA ASN A 152 -3.60 15.16 1.39
C ASN A 152 -2.25 14.48 1.12
N PHE A 153 -2.31 13.16 0.96
CA PHE A 153 -1.14 12.34 0.71
C PHE A 153 -1.47 11.17 -0.24
N THR A 154 -0.45 10.64 -0.89
CA THR A 154 -0.45 9.31 -1.50
C THR A 154 0.59 8.44 -0.79
N VAL A 155 0.38 7.13 -0.83
CA VAL A 155 1.32 6.11 -0.34
C VAL A 155 2.02 5.44 -1.51
N ASN A 156 3.20 4.86 -1.27
CA ASN A 156 4.00 4.17 -2.28
C ASN A 156 4.58 2.89 -1.67
N ASP A 157 4.50 1.79 -2.42
CA ASP A 157 4.99 0.44 -2.11
C ASP A 157 6.46 0.23 -2.50
N GLY A 158 7.00 1.04 -3.38
CA GLY A 158 8.33 0.94 -4.00
C GLY A 158 8.25 0.96 -5.51
N ASP A 159 7.15 0.48 -6.08
CA ASP A 159 6.89 0.38 -7.52
C ASP A 159 5.86 1.41 -8.01
N ALA A 160 4.80 1.66 -7.23
CA ALA A 160 3.71 2.57 -7.61
C ALA A 160 3.24 3.49 -6.48
N ASP A 161 2.75 4.67 -6.83
CA ASP A 161 1.98 5.54 -5.91
C ASP A 161 0.50 5.10 -5.92
N SER A 162 -0.19 5.21 -4.77
CA SER A 162 -1.66 5.00 -4.71
C SER A 162 -2.40 5.89 -5.70
N ALA A 163 -3.43 5.32 -6.36
CA ALA A 163 -4.12 5.97 -7.47
C ALA A 163 -4.87 7.25 -7.08
N THR A 164 -5.30 7.35 -5.83
CA THR A 164 -6.06 8.48 -5.29
C THR A 164 -5.44 9.01 -4.02
N PRO A 165 -5.33 10.34 -3.86
CA PRO A 165 -4.92 10.91 -2.59
C PRO A 165 -5.93 10.66 -1.47
N ASN A 166 -5.41 10.46 -0.25
CA ASN A 166 -6.19 10.38 0.98
C ASN A 166 -5.94 11.62 1.85
N THR A 167 -6.81 11.84 2.83
CA THR A 167 -6.80 13.03 3.67
C THR A 167 -6.47 12.67 5.12
N ILE A 168 -5.51 13.38 5.71
CA ILE A 168 -5.38 13.49 7.16
C ILE A 168 -6.12 14.74 7.62
N THR A 169 -7.03 14.55 8.59
CA THR A 169 -7.66 15.65 9.33
C THR A 169 -6.99 15.77 10.68
N VAL A 170 -6.60 16.97 11.06
CA VAL A 170 -6.01 17.24 12.38
C VAL A 170 -7.03 17.99 13.24
N ASN A 171 -7.35 17.45 14.41
CA ASN A 171 -8.07 18.13 15.47
C ASN A 171 -7.08 18.67 16.51
N VAL A 172 -7.30 19.89 16.96
CA VAL A 172 -6.54 20.49 18.05
C VAL A 172 -7.48 20.82 19.19
N THR A 173 -7.23 20.28 20.36
CA THR A 173 -8.05 20.50 21.56
C THR A 173 -7.45 21.59 22.43
N ALA A 174 -8.31 22.44 22.99
CA ALA A 174 -7.91 23.45 23.99
C ALA A 174 -7.46 22.80 25.31
N VAL A 175 -6.50 23.38 26.00
CA VAL A 175 -6.00 22.99 27.33
C VAL A 175 -6.01 24.19 28.31
#